data_6c7f23ccf7e1f3282b00ad49e359e5d8
#
_entry.id   6c7f23ccf7e1f3282b00ad49e359e5d8
#
_cell.length_a   1.000
_cell.length_b   1.000
_cell.length_c   1.000
_cell.angle_alpha   90.00
_cell.angle_beta   90.00
_cell.angle_gamma   90.00
#
_symmetry.space_group_name_H-M   'P 1'
#
loop_
_entity.id
_entity.type
_entity.pdbx_description
1 polymer ?
#
loop_
_entity_poly.entity_id
_entity_poly.type
_entity_poly.pdbx_seq_one_letter_code
_entity_poly.pdbx_strand_id
1 'polypeptide(L)'
;MVFMALTNRWRRVLLIPCVAFTAAALQQSGGFAEAAPGRRMTESSLTSTQKQQLFQARRNWGLRSYDQRLALLKSGRSCLERAQTPRAGKACMKQQRQARRRLMEEGREVMNAERRRLGLTPRRDVRWQDQGRS
;
A
#
# COMPACT_ATOMS: atom_id res chain seq x y z
N MET A 1 48.51 -9.88 15.46
CA MET A 1 48.41 -8.44 15.82
C MET A 1 48.80 -7.63 14.60
N VAL A 2 47.83 -7.16 13.83
CA VAL A 2 48.05 -6.10 12.84
C VAL A 2 46.78 -5.27 12.79
N PHE A 3 46.83 -4.05 13.38
CA PHE A 3 45.82 -3.01 13.27
C PHE A 3 45.95 -2.36 11.91
N MET A 4 44.90 -2.39 11.08
CA MET A 4 44.79 -1.52 9.91
C MET A 4 43.76 -0.44 10.21
N ALA A 5 44.30 0.76 10.43
CA ALA A 5 43.58 2.01 10.49
C ALA A 5 43.10 2.38 9.07
N LEU A 6 41.80 2.49 8.86
CA LEU A 6 41.21 3.06 7.66
C LEU A 6 40.86 4.51 7.88
N THR A 7 41.65 5.36 7.26
CA THR A 7 41.58 6.82 7.27
C THR A 7 40.33 7.30 6.53
N ASN A 8 39.49 8.03 7.28
CA ASN A 8 38.43 8.88 6.76
C ASN A 8 38.99 10.02 5.92
N ARG A 9 38.80 9.98 4.62
CA ARG A 9 39.10 11.11 3.70
C ARG A 9 38.04 11.26 2.64
N TRP A 10 36.88 11.85 3.00
CA TRP A 10 35.99 12.44 1.99
C TRP A 10 35.23 13.61 2.60
N ARG A 11 35.94 14.68 2.93
CA ARG A 11 35.34 16.02 3.07
C ARG A 11 35.57 16.72 1.73
N ARG A 12 34.66 16.62 0.81
CA ARG A 12 34.54 17.57 -0.31
C ARG A 12 33.34 18.46 -0.03
N VAL A 13 33.64 19.62 0.49
CA VAL A 13 32.74 20.77 0.56
C VAL A 13 32.52 21.23 -0.87
N LEU A 14 31.34 20.96 -1.43
CA LEU A 14 30.86 21.57 -2.66
C LEU A 14 30.10 22.85 -2.29
N LEU A 15 30.76 23.98 -2.48
CA LEU A 15 30.14 25.30 -2.50
C LEU A 15 29.20 25.37 -3.70
N ILE A 16 27.89 25.36 -3.44
CA ILE A 16 26.85 25.59 -4.45
C ILE A 16 26.59 27.10 -4.50
N PRO A 17 26.78 27.80 -5.62
CA PRO A 17 26.42 29.21 -5.74
C PRO A 17 24.89 29.35 -5.69
N CYS A 18 24.40 30.19 -4.79
CA CYS A 18 23.00 30.62 -4.73
C CYS A 18 22.68 31.44 -6.00
N VAL A 19 21.99 30.80 -6.93
CA VAL A 19 21.33 31.52 -8.04
C VAL A 19 20.00 32.05 -7.50
N ALA A 20 19.92 33.34 -7.34
CA ALA A 20 18.69 34.05 -7.00
C ALA A 20 17.72 33.95 -8.18
N PHE A 21 16.73 33.06 -8.09
CA PHE A 21 15.59 33.09 -9.01
C PHE A 21 14.58 34.11 -8.48
N THR A 22 14.47 35.23 -9.20
CA THR A 22 13.38 36.19 -9.05
C THR A 22 12.06 35.48 -9.41
N ALA A 23 11.25 35.23 -8.39
CA ALA A 23 9.92 34.72 -8.56
C ALA A 23 9.01 35.77 -9.18
N ALA A 24 8.71 35.63 -10.49
CA ALA A 24 7.56 36.27 -11.09
C ALA A 24 6.30 35.63 -10.50
N ALA A 25 5.64 36.35 -9.60
CA ALA A 25 4.34 35.96 -9.03
C ALA A 25 3.27 36.08 -10.11
N LEU A 26 3.02 34.97 -10.82
CA LEU A 26 1.75 34.78 -11.54
C LEU A 26 0.73 34.37 -10.49
N GLN A 27 -0.02 35.35 -9.98
CA GLN A 27 -1.25 35.13 -9.26
C GLN A 27 -2.28 34.50 -10.22
N GLN A 28 -2.23 33.19 -10.34
CA GLN A 28 -3.40 32.47 -10.84
C GLN A 28 -4.40 32.41 -9.68
N SER A 29 -5.36 33.32 -9.73
CA SER A 29 -6.62 33.26 -8.99
C SER A 29 -7.40 32.04 -9.50
N GLY A 30 -6.92 30.87 -9.15
CA GLY A 30 -7.67 29.61 -9.25
C GLY A 30 -8.75 29.63 -8.18
N GLY A 31 -9.97 29.98 -8.59
CA GLY A 31 -11.14 29.87 -7.73
C GLY A 31 -11.15 28.48 -7.11
N PHE A 32 -11.16 28.43 -5.76
CA PHE A 32 -11.49 27.23 -5.04
C PHE A 32 -12.93 26.87 -5.41
N ALA A 33 -13.09 26.04 -6.42
CA ALA A 33 -14.36 25.40 -6.68
C ALA A 33 -14.66 24.57 -5.42
N GLU A 34 -15.52 25.12 -4.58
CA GLU A 34 -16.09 24.46 -3.42
C GLU A 34 -16.67 23.13 -3.88
N ALA A 35 -15.93 22.05 -3.58
CA ALA A 35 -16.31 20.71 -3.99
C ALA A 35 -17.62 20.34 -3.31
N ALA A 36 -18.70 20.34 -4.08
CA ALA A 36 -20.03 19.95 -3.62
C ALA A 36 -19.94 18.59 -2.86
N PRO A 37 -20.45 18.52 -1.62
CA PRO A 37 -20.38 17.30 -0.82
C PRO A 37 -21.27 16.23 -1.44
N GLY A 38 -20.66 15.17 -2.02
CA GLY A 38 -21.43 13.99 -2.38
C GLY A 38 -21.11 13.29 -3.69
N ARG A 39 -20.29 13.85 -4.58
CA ARG A 39 -19.94 13.13 -5.81
C ARG A 39 -18.91 12.05 -5.52
N ARG A 40 -19.35 10.79 -5.41
CA ARG A 40 -18.43 9.64 -5.39
C ARG A 40 -17.58 9.72 -6.65
N MET A 41 -16.31 10.10 -6.50
CA MET A 41 -15.36 10.02 -7.61
C MET A 41 -15.21 8.55 -8.00
N THR A 42 -15.77 8.21 -9.16
CA THR A 42 -15.57 6.90 -9.77
C THR A 42 -14.13 6.80 -10.27
N GLU A 43 -13.62 5.61 -10.46
CA GLU A 43 -12.24 5.39 -10.92
C GLU A 43 -11.97 6.00 -12.31
N SER A 44 -13.03 6.25 -13.09
CA SER A 44 -13.00 6.94 -14.39
C SER A 44 -12.69 8.44 -14.28
N SER A 45 -12.95 9.08 -13.12
CA SER A 45 -12.71 10.51 -12.89
C SER A 45 -11.31 10.84 -12.36
N LEU A 46 -10.44 9.83 -12.19
CA LEU A 46 -9.07 10.04 -11.70
C LEU A 46 -8.18 10.64 -12.79
N THR A 47 -7.31 11.58 -12.40
CA THR A 47 -6.26 12.07 -13.28
C THR A 47 -5.26 10.97 -13.62
N SER A 48 -4.51 11.13 -14.71
CA SER A 48 -3.43 10.20 -15.09
C SER A 48 -2.40 10.04 -13.97
N THR A 49 -2.02 11.14 -13.32
CA THR A 49 -1.09 11.16 -12.18
C THR A 49 -1.64 10.35 -10.99
N GLN A 50 -2.90 10.55 -10.61
CA GLN A 50 -3.54 9.80 -9.52
C GLN A 50 -3.61 8.29 -9.84
N LYS A 51 -3.94 7.93 -11.07
CA LYS A 51 -3.93 6.52 -11.53
C LYS A 51 -2.54 5.91 -11.39
N GLN A 52 -1.50 6.61 -11.82
CA GLN A 52 -0.12 6.16 -11.73
C GLN A 52 0.33 5.98 -10.27
N GLN A 53 0.02 6.91 -9.38
CA GLN A 53 0.37 6.83 -7.96
C GLN A 53 -0.35 5.66 -7.26
N LEU A 54 -1.65 5.45 -7.53
CA LEU A 54 -2.38 4.30 -7.02
C LEU A 54 -1.84 2.97 -7.56
N PHE A 55 -1.42 2.93 -8.83
CA PHE A 55 -0.76 1.76 -9.40
C PHE A 55 0.56 1.45 -8.68
N GLN A 56 1.41 2.46 -8.45
CA GLN A 56 2.68 2.29 -7.74
C GLN A 56 2.45 1.80 -6.29
N ALA A 57 1.49 2.37 -5.58
CA ALA A 57 1.15 1.92 -4.24
C ALA A 57 0.71 0.45 -4.22
N ARG A 58 -0.14 0.05 -5.16
CA ARG A 58 -0.61 -1.34 -5.32
C ARG A 58 0.52 -2.28 -5.66
N ARG A 59 1.38 -1.90 -6.60
CA ARG A 59 2.56 -2.68 -6.98
C ARG A 59 3.51 -2.87 -5.80
N ASN A 60 3.83 -1.80 -5.10
CA ASN A 60 4.74 -1.83 -3.95
C ASN A 60 4.18 -2.71 -2.82
N TRP A 61 2.88 -2.61 -2.52
CA TRP A 61 2.22 -3.52 -1.59
C TRP A 61 2.28 -4.97 -2.08
N GLY A 62 1.98 -5.20 -3.35
CA GLY A 62 2.04 -6.53 -3.96
C GLY A 62 3.40 -7.19 -3.77
N LEU A 63 4.48 -6.46 -4.04
CA LEU A 63 5.84 -6.96 -3.88
C LEU A 63 6.19 -7.23 -2.42
N ARG A 64 5.92 -6.29 -1.50
CA ARG A 64 6.20 -6.46 -0.06
C ARG A 64 5.43 -7.63 0.56
N SER A 65 4.18 -7.83 0.15
CA SER A 65 3.33 -8.90 0.68
C SER A 65 3.54 -10.26 0.01
N TYR A 66 4.43 -10.34 -0.99
CA TYR A 66 4.64 -11.58 -1.74
C TYR A 66 5.16 -12.71 -0.85
N ASP A 67 6.21 -12.46 -0.07
CA ASP A 67 6.79 -13.45 0.83
C ASP A 67 5.83 -13.90 1.93
N GLN A 68 5.04 -12.95 2.47
CA GLN A 68 3.99 -13.27 3.44
C GLN A 68 2.93 -14.20 2.84
N ARG A 69 2.51 -13.96 1.60
CA ARG A 69 1.57 -14.85 0.88
C ARG A 69 2.14 -16.24 0.67
N LEU A 70 3.41 -16.30 0.27
CA LEU A 70 4.11 -17.58 0.09
C LEU A 70 4.22 -18.34 1.41
N ALA A 71 4.57 -17.67 2.51
CA ALA A 71 4.63 -18.26 3.85
C ALA A 71 3.26 -18.79 4.30
N LEU A 72 2.17 -18.06 4.03
CA LEU A 72 0.81 -18.51 4.32
C LEU A 72 0.43 -19.77 3.54
N LEU A 73 0.81 -19.87 2.27
CA LEU A 73 0.57 -21.08 1.47
C LEU A 73 1.36 -22.27 1.99
N LYS A 74 2.65 -22.08 2.31
CA LYS A 74 3.51 -23.13 2.87
C LYS A 74 2.98 -23.63 4.24
N SER A 75 2.60 -22.73 5.13
CA SER A 75 2.06 -23.09 6.44
C SER A 75 0.70 -23.80 6.34
N GLY A 76 -0.15 -23.35 5.41
CA GLY A 76 -1.43 -24.00 5.13
C GLY A 76 -1.26 -25.42 4.61
N ARG A 77 -0.33 -25.63 3.67
CA ARG A 77 0.03 -26.95 3.15
C ARG A 77 0.53 -27.85 4.29
N SER A 78 1.53 -27.41 5.04
CA SER A 78 2.10 -28.19 6.14
C SER A 78 1.06 -28.52 7.24
N CYS A 79 0.10 -27.63 7.51
CA CYS A 79 -1.01 -27.94 8.41
C CYS A 79 -1.88 -29.07 7.86
N LEU A 80 -2.25 -29.03 6.58
CA LEU A 80 -3.10 -30.05 5.95
C LEU A 80 -2.39 -31.41 5.84
N GLU A 81 -1.10 -31.44 5.55
CA GLU A 81 -0.31 -32.67 5.50
C GLU A 81 -0.27 -33.40 6.85
N ARG A 82 -0.33 -32.65 7.97
CA ARG A 82 -0.40 -33.25 9.33
C ARG A 82 -1.82 -33.57 9.80
N ALA A 83 -2.85 -33.11 9.10
CA ALA A 83 -4.23 -33.29 9.50
C ALA A 83 -4.72 -34.72 9.19
N GLN A 84 -4.83 -35.55 10.22
CA GLN A 84 -5.28 -36.93 10.09
C GLN A 84 -6.81 -37.11 10.26
N THR A 85 -7.53 -36.04 10.59
CA THR A 85 -8.99 -36.08 10.78
C THR A 85 -9.68 -34.96 10.00
N PRO A 86 -10.95 -35.14 9.59
CA PRO A 86 -11.72 -34.08 8.93
C PRO A 86 -11.84 -32.81 9.79
N ARG A 87 -11.90 -32.93 11.11
CA ARG A 87 -11.96 -31.84 12.07
C ARG A 87 -10.64 -31.02 12.03
N ALA A 88 -9.50 -31.69 12.04
CA ALA A 88 -8.19 -31.06 11.94
C ALA A 88 -8.02 -30.33 10.59
N GLY A 89 -8.41 -30.96 9.49
CA GLY A 89 -8.39 -30.34 8.17
C GLY A 89 -9.24 -29.06 8.10
N LYS A 90 -10.46 -29.09 8.65
CA LYS A 90 -11.32 -27.89 8.75
C LYS A 90 -10.68 -26.79 9.59
N ALA A 91 -9.99 -27.12 10.69
CA ALA A 91 -9.26 -26.15 11.50
C ALA A 91 -8.13 -25.47 10.71
N CYS A 92 -7.31 -26.23 9.99
CA CYS A 92 -6.27 -25.71 9.10
C CYS A 92 -6.84 -24.72 8.07
N MET A 93 -7.93 -25.10 7.39
CA MET A 93 -8.58 -24.22 6.40
C MET A 93 -9.17 -22.95 7.02
N LYS A 94 -9.72 -23.02 8.24
CA LYS A 94 -10.20 -21.84 8.97
C LYS A 94 -9.05 -20.89 9.32
N GLN A 95 -7.95 -21.41 9.85
CA GLN A 95 -6.76 -20.63 10.19
C GLN A 95 -6.17 -19.93 8.95
N GLN A 96 -6.03 -20.67 7.85
CA GLN A 96 -5.52 -20.11 6.60
C GLN A 96 -6.42 -18.97 6.06
N ARG A 97 -7.75 -19.17 6.10
CA ARG A 97 -8.70 -18.11 5.70
C ARG A 97 -8.57 -16.85 6.57
N GLN A 98 -8.44 -17.02 7.88
CA GLN A 98 -8.27 -15.88 8.80
C GLN A 98 -6.97 -15.11 8.53
N ALA A 99 -5.84 -15.82 8.38
CA ALA A 99 -4.56 -15.21 8.07
C ALA A 99 -4.60 -14.47 6.72
N ARG A 100 -5.21 -15.08 5.70
CA ARG A 100 -5.41 -14.41 4.39
C ARG A 100 -6.28 -13.16 4.49
N ARG A 101 -7.35 -13.19 5.31
CA ARG A 101 -8.20 -12.00 5.53
C ARG A 101 -7.40 -10.86 6.14
N ARG A 102 -6.60 -11.10 7.19
CA ARG A 102 -5.73 -10.08 7.81
C ARG A 102 -4.81 -9.44 6.79
N LEU A 103 -4.15 -10.23 5.96
CA LEU A 103 -3.27 -9.72 4.93
C LEU A 103 -4.01 -8.86 3.88
N MET A 104 -5.25 -9.23 3.54
CA MET A 104 -6.09 -8.43 2.64
C MET A 104 -6.54 -7.11 3.31
N GLU A 105 -6.80 -7.12 4.61
CA GLU A 105 -7.15 -5.93 5.40
C GLU A 105 -5.97 -4.94 5.44
N GLU A 106 -4.76 -5.43 5.72
CA GLU A 106 -3.54 -4.61 5.65
C GLU A 106 -3.36 -3.96 4.28
N GLY A 107 -3.53 -4.73 3.20
CA GLY A 107 -3.45 -4.21 1.83
C GLY A 107 -4.49 -3.14 1.55
N ARG A 108 -5.68 -3.29 2.08
CA ARG A 108 -6.77 -2.30 1.97
C ARG A 108 -6.43 -1.01 2.73
N GLU A 109 -5.88 -1.14 3.93
CA GLU A 109 -5.46 0.01 4.72
C GLU A 109 -4.38 0.82 4.00
N VAL A 110 -3.36 0.14 3.45
CA VAL A 110 -2.31 0.77 2.64
C VAL A 110 -2.92 1.52 1.45
N MET A 111 -3.83 0.89 0.72
CA MET A 111 -4.48 1.51 -0.43
C MET A 111 -5.40 2.67 -0.04
N ASN A 112 -6.11 2.57 1.09
CA ASN A 112 -6.97 3.63 1.58
C ASN A 112 -6.14 4.81 2.14
N ALA A 113 -4.99 4.56 2.74
CA ALA A 113 -4.06 5.60 3.14
C ALA A 113 -3.57 6.41 1.92
N GLU A 114 -3.19 5.71 0.85
CA GLU A 114 -2.77 6.36 -0.39
C GLU A 114 -3.92 7.16 -1.05
N ARG A 115 -5.14 6.61 -1.06
CA ARG A 115 -6.31 7.33 -1.56
C ARG A 115 -6.56 8.63 -0.78
N ARG A 116 -6.48 8.59 0.57
CA ARG A 116 -6.60 9.80 1.40
C ARG A 116 -5.53 10.82 1.07
N ARG A 117 -4.27 10.39 0.90
CA ARG A 117 -3.15 11.26 0.51
C ARG A 117 -3.41 11.99 -0.82
N LEU A 118 -4.13 11.34 -1.73
CA LEU A 118 -4.50 11.87 -3.05
C LEU A 118 -5.82 12.67 -3.05
N GLY A 119 -6.42 12.94 -1.88
CA GLY A 119 -7.72 13.60 -1.77
C GLY A 119 -8.90 12.77 -2.24
N LEU A 120 -8.74 11.43 -2.36
CA LEU A 120 -9.76 10.53 -2.85
C LEU A 120 -10.51 9.85 -1.68
N THR A 121 -11.78 9.57 -1.89
CA THR A 121 -12.58 8.81 -0.93
C THR A 121 -12.01 7.40 -0.73
N PRO A 122 -11.80 6.94 0.52
CA PRO A 122 -11.42 5.57 0.81
C PRO A 122 -12.46 4.59 0.26
N ARG A 123 -12.02 3.43 -0.19
CA ARG A 123 -12.93 2.36 -0.60
C ARG A 123 -13.58 1.74 0.64
N ARG A 124 -14.89 1.68 0.66
CA ARG A 124 -15.65 0.97 1.69
C ARG A 124 -15.40 -0.53 1.58
N ASP A 125 -15.53 -1.21 2.70
CA ASP A 125 -15.58 -2.66 2.71
C ASP A 125 -16.80 -3.12 1.93
N VAL A 126 -16.58 -3.81 0.84
CA VAL A 126 -17.60 -4.68 0.29
C VAL A 126 -17.69 -5.84 1.28
N ARG A 127 -18.59 -5.73 2.25
CA ARG A 127 -18.86 -6.82 3.17
C ARG A 127 -19.35 -7.99 2.33
N TRP A 128 -18.58 -9.05 2.30
CA TRP A 128 -18.98 -10.36 1.77
C TRP A 128 -20.12 -11.01 2.59
N GLN A 129 -20.78 -10.21 3.45
CA GLN A 129 -21.84 -10.67 4.36
C GLN A 129 -23.18 -10.84 3.67
N ASP A 130 -23.39 -10.27 2.48
CA ASP A 130 -24.71 -10.32 1.83
C ASP A 130 -24.89 -11.48 0.84
N GLN A 131 -23.85 -12.30 0.58
CA GLN A 131 -23.97 -13.44 -0.32
C GLN A 131 -24.35 -14.76 0.35
N GLY A 132 -24.65 -14.74 1.64
CA GLY A 132 -25.04 -15.93 2.42
C GLY A 132 -26.50 -15.92 2.87
N ARG A 133 -27.33 -15.01 2.37
CA ARG A 133 -28.74 -14.91 2.79
C ARG A 133 -29.67 -14.95 1.57
N SER A 134 -29.67 -16.09 0.90
CA SER A 134 -30.71 -16.51 -0.04
C SER A 134 -30.91 -18.03 0.04
#